data_945f6c12b78e18416304ccd1cd3ccd15
#
_entry.id   945f6c12b78e18416304ccd1cd3ccd15
#
_cell.length_a   1.000
_cell.length_b   1.000
_cell.length_c   1.000
_cell.angle_alpha   90.00
_cell.angle_beta   90.00
_cell.angle_gamma   90.00
#
_symmetry.space_group_name_H-M   'P 1'
#
loop_
_entity.id
_entity.type
_entity.pdbx_description
1 polymer ?
#
loop_
_entity_poly.entity_id
_entity_poly.type
_entity_poly.pdbx_seq_one_letter_code
_entity_poly.pdbx_strand_id
1 'polypeptide(L)'
;EEVGEAGSLIMYKCGYEWGVQDMKRFAERMRHEFGGGKLDIWQMNPKFVFETWWWPLTIQGWGSWTIDTSFQKQGMLFLTIHNSAVAQSLEQVGKPVCHMYAGMFAGVFSVFDRQQRNAIEIQCYSMGNDCCKFLIGDEKRVNSAEFWRREGANAGEIKDKLLT
;
A
#
# COMPACT_ATOMS: atom_id res chain seq x y z
N GLU A 1 -18.49 -16.09 0.35
CA GLU A 1 -19.38 -15.08 0.98
C GLU A 1 -19.34 -15.08 2.51
N GLU A 2 -19.09 -16.21 3.17
CA GLU A 2 -19.16 -16.34 4.64
C GLU A 2 -17.94 -15.83 5.41
N VAL A 3 -16.82 -15.48 4.76
CA VAL A 3 -15.63 -14.96 5.44
C VAL A 3 -15.62 -13.42 5.48
N GLY A 4 -16.45 -12.77 4.68
CA GLY A 4 -16.81 -11.35 4.73
C GLY A 4 -15.75 -10.38 5.23
N GLU A 5 -16.14 -9.45 6.09
CA GLU A 5 -15.28 -8.43 6.69
C GLU A 5 -14.17 -9.04 7.57
N ALA A 6 -14.43 -10.18 8.24
CA ALA A 6 -13.43 -10.86 9.05
C ALA A 6 -12.25 -11.36 8.21
N GLY A 7 -12.52 -11.91 7.02
CA GLY A 7 -11.47 -12.34 6.10
C GLY A 7 -10.63 -11.17 5.58
N SER A 8 -11.27 -10.07 5.23
CA SER A 8 -10.59 -8.85 4.81
C SER A 8 -9.65 -8.32 5.90
N LEU A 9 -10.11 -8.31 7.14
CA LEU A 9 -9.32 -7.89 8.30
C LEU A 9 -8.13 -8.83 8.55
N ILE A 10 -8.34 -10.14 8.45
CA ILE A 10 -7.26 -11.13 8.60
C ILE A 10 -6.20 -10.92 7.52
N MET A 11 -6.62 -10.80 6.25
CA MET A 11 -5.69 -10.56 5.14
C MET A 11 -4.92 -9.24 5.31
N TYR A 12 -5.59 -8.18 5.77
CA TYR A 12 -4.94 -6.91 6.07
C TYR A 12 -3.89 -7.08 7.18
N LYS A 13 -4.22 -7.72 8.29
CA LYS A 13 -3.28 -7.96 9.40
C LYS A 13 -2.10 -8.81 8.98
N CYS A 14 -2.32 -9.89 8.22
CA CYS A 14 -1.24 -10.70 7.67
C CYS A 14 -0.31 -9.87 6.77
N GLY A 15 -0.88 -9.03 5.90
CA GLY A 15 -0.12 -8.12 5.06
C GLY A 15 0.68 -7.11 5.88
N TYR A 16 0.08 -6.53 6.93
CA TYR A 16 0.73 -5.57 7.80
C TYR A 16 1.98 -6.17 8.48
N GLU A 17 1.83 -7.32 9.13
CA GLU A 17 2.95 -8.01 9.78
C GLU A 17 4.03 -8.41 8.77
N TRP A 18 3.63 -8.90 7.60
CA TRP A 18 4.58 -9.19 6.54
C TRP A 18 5.35 -7.94 6.10
N GLY A 19 4.66 -6.84 5.83
CA GLY A 19 5.28 -5.57 5.41
C GLY A 19 6.26 -5.04 6.45
N VAL A 20 5.90 -5.10 7.73
CA VAL A 20 6.78 -4.70 8.85
C VAL A 20 8.06 -5.54 8.86
N GLN A 21 7.94 -6.86 8.80
CA GLN A 21 9.10 -7.76 8.87
C GLN A 21 9.96 -7.65 7.61
N ASP A 22 9.34 -7.55 6.45
CA ASP A 22 10.04 -7.49 5.18
C ASP A 22 10.84 -6.18 5.02
N MET A 23 10.25 -5.03 5.39
CA MET A 23 10.96 -3.76 5.35
C MET A 23 12.14 -3.73 6.34
N LYS A 24 12.01 -4.30 7.53
CA LYS A 24 13.12 -4.43 8.48
C LYS A 24 14.26 -5.27 7.90
N ARG A 25 13.93 -6.43 7.33
CA ARG A 25 14.92 -7.31 6.66
C ARG A 25 15.58 -6.62 5.48
N PHE A 26 14.80 -5.89 4.68
CA PHE A 26 15.33 -5.11 3.57
C PHE A 26 16.34 -4.07 4.05
N ALA A 27 16.03 -3.31 5.11
CA ALA A 27 16.93 -2.34 5.70
C ALA A 27 18.24 -2.96 6.20
N GLU A 28 18.16 -4.12 6.85
CA GLU A 28 19.33 -4.87 7.32
C GLU A 28 20.20 -5.36 6.15
N ARG A 29 19.59 -5.94 5.12
CA ARG A 29 20.29 -6.39 3.91
C ARG A 29 21.00 -5.24 3.22
N MET A 30 20.31 -4.13 3.00
CA MET A 30 20.91 -2.95 2.38
C MET A 30 22.15 -2.47 3.16
N ARG A 31 22.07 -2.47 4.49
CA ARG A 31 23.19 -2.08 5.35
C ARG A 31 24.39 -3.03 5.21
N HIS A 32 24.14 -4.35 5.24
CA HIS A 32 25.23 -5.34 5.27
C HIS A 32 25.82 -5.61 3.89
N GLU A 33 24.98 -5.76 2.86
CA GLU A 33 25.44 -6.18 1.53
C GLU A 33 25.99 -5.02 0.70
N PHE A 34 25.46 -3.81 0.85
CA PHE A 34 25.83 -2.67 -0.01
C PHE A 34 26.52 -1.53 0.72
N GLY A 35 26.35 -1.39 2.02
CA GLY A 35 26.83 -0.25 2.79
C GLY A 35 28.03 -0.52 3.68
N GLY A 36 28.58 -1.74 3.69
CA GLY A 36 29.66 -2.08 4.62
C GLY A 36 29.31 -1.77 6.09
N GLY A 37 28.04 -1.90 6.46
CA GLY A 37 27.51 -1.59 7.79
C GLY A 37 27.14 -0.10 8.01
N LYS A 38 27.39 0.78 7.04
CA LYS A 38 27.19 2.23 7.19
C LYS A 38 25.96 2.78 6.46
N LEU A 39 25.37 2.01 5.54
CA LEU A 39 24.23 2.48 4.76
C LEU A 39 22.98 2.54 5.64
N ASP A 40 22.30 3.68 5.60
CA ASP A 40 21.03 3.92 6.31
C ASP A 40 19.96 4.31 5.29
N ILE A 41 18.98 3.43 5.08
CA ILE A 41 17.90 3.65 4.11
C ILE A 41 17.05 4.88 4.44
N TRP A 42 16.98 5.28 5.71
CA TRP A 42 16.25 6.48 6.13
C TRP A 42 16.90 7.81 5.74
N GLN A 43 18.19 7.77 5.34
CA GLN A 43 18.91 8.90 4.80
C GLN A 43 18.91 8.94 3.26
N MET A 44 18.34 7.91 2.63
CA MET A 44 18.25 7.80 1.19
C MET A 44 16.96 8.46 0.66
N ASN A 45 16.92 8.69 -0.66
CA ASN A 45 15.69 9.14 -1.31
C ASN A 45 14.59 8.10 -1.12
N PRO A 46 13.42 8.44 -0.50
CA PRO A 46 12.35 7.50 -0.23
C PRO A 46 11.85 6.77 -1.48
N LYS A 47 11.72 7.49 -2.60
CA LYS A 47 11.27 6.90 -3.86
C LYS A 47 12.21 5.77 -4.30
N PHE A 48 13.54 6.00 -4.25
CA PHE A 48 14.52 4.98 -4.58
C PHE A 48 14.42 3.76 -3.65
N VAL A 49 14.26 3.99 -2.34
CA VAL A 49 14.12 2.91 -1.36
C VAL A 49 12.92 2.03 -1.67
N PHE A 50 11.77 2.64 -1.90
CA PHE A 50 10.54 1.90 -2.18
C PHE A 50 10.56 1.22 -3.55
N GLU A 51 11.09 1.84 -4.59
CA GLU A 51 11.25 1.22 -5.91
C GLU A 51 12.19 0.00 -5.83
N THR A 52 13.29 0.09 -5.09
CA THR A 52 14.22 -1.01 -4.89
C THR A 52 13.57 -2.13 -4.06
N TRP A 53 12.83 -1.78 -3.03
CA TRP A 53 12.13 -2.76 -2.20
C TRP A 53 11.06 -3.52 -2.99
N TRP A 54 10.28 -2.85 -3.85
CA TRP A 54 9.21 -3.47 -4.63
C TRP A 54 9.73 -4.25 -5.85
N TRP A 55 10.90 -3.92 -6.38
CA TRP A 55 11.42 -4.50 -7.61
C TRP A 55 11.36 -6.05 -7.68
N PRO A 56 11.75 -6.81 -6.63
CA PRO A 56 11.62 -8.26 -6.65
C PRO A 56 10.19 -8.75 -6.82
N LEU A 57 9.21 -8.05 -6.23
CA LEU A 57 7.80 -8.39 -6.33
C LEU A 57 7.27 -8.15 -7.75
N THR A 58 7.71 -7.10 -8.42
CA THR A 58 7.40 -6.85 -9.83
C THR A 58 7.91 -8.00 -10.72
N ILE A 59 9.15 -8.44 -10.54
CA ILE A 59 9.72 -9.55 -11.31
C ILE A 59 8.96 -10.87 -11.05
N GLN A 60 8.49 -11.08 -9.83
CA GLN A 60 7.70 -12.25 -9.45
C GLN A 60 6.24 -12.19 -9.94
N GLY A 61 5.84 -11.13 -10.64
CA GLY A 61 4.50 -10.99 -11.20
C GLY A 61 3.42 -10.46 -10.26
N TRP A 62 3.80 -9.87 -9.11
CA TRP A 62 2.82 -9.29 -8.18
C TRP A 62 2.17 -8.00 -8.68
N GLY A 63 2.70 -7.44 -9.75
CA GLY A 63 2.28 -6.20 -10.37
C GLY A 63 3.37 -5.13 -10.35
N SER A 64 3.26 -4.15 -11.23
CA SER A 64 4.10 -2.97 -11.21
C SER A 64 3.41 -1.85 -10.44
N TRP A 65 4.18 -1.03 -9.74
CA TRP A 65 3.62 0.04 -8.97
C TRP A 65 4.17 1.42 -9.34
N THR A 66 3.40 2.43 -9.01
CA THR A 66 3.84 3.82 -9.01
C THR A 66 3.42 4.48 -7.70
N ILE A 67 4.27 5.34 -7.17
CA ILE A 67 4.03 6.08 -5.92
C ILE A 67 3.93 7.58 -6.20
N ASP A 68 2.84 8.19 -5.72
CA ASP A 68 2.65 9.65 -5.71
C ASP A 68 2.96 10.19 -4.31
N THR A 69 4.11 10.84 -4.20
CA THR A 69 4.61 11.45 -2.95
C THR A 69 4.26 12.93 -2.83
N SER A 70 3.49 13.50 -3.77
CA SER A 70 3.15 14.93 -3.81
C SER A 70 2.48 15.43 -2.53
N PHE A 71 1.80 14.52 -1.80
CA PHE A 71 1.05 14.82 -0.58
C PHE A 71 1.74 14.34 0.70
N GLN A 72 3.01 13.97 0.62
CA GLN A 72 3.78 13.47 1.77
C GLN A 72 3.85 14.52 2.90
N LYS A 73 3.94 15.79 2.57
CA LYS A 73 3.93 16.89 3.56
C LYS A 73 2.60 17.00 4.31
N GLN A 74 1.51 16.56 3.71
CA GLN A 74 0.19 16.44 4.35
C GLN A 74 0.02 15.09 5.08
N GLY A 75 1.04 14.24 5.12
CA GLY A 75 1.01 12.94 5.77
C GLY A 75 0.24 11.87 4.99
N MET A 76 0.12 12.02 3.67
CA MET A 76 -0.56 11.10 2.76
C MET A 76 0.34 10.70 1.61
N LEU A 77 0.15 9.47 1.13
CA LEU A 77 0.77 8.93 -0.08
C LEU A 77 -0.30 8.18 -0.87
N PHE A 78 -0.21 8.24 -2.18
CA PHE A 78 -1.04 7.42 -3.06
C PHE A 78 -0.16 6.46 -3.84
N LEU A 79 -0.61 5.22 -3.92
CA LEU A 79 0.10 4.16 -4.59
C LEU A 79 -0.83 3.50 -5.59
N THR A 80 -0.34 3.28 -6.81
CA THR A 80 -1.09 2.59 -7.86
C THR A 80 -0.36 1.30 -8.22
N ILE A 81 -1.10 0.18 -8.28
CA ILE A 81 -0.61 -1.08 -8.80
C ILE A 81 -1.30 -1.36 -10.13
N HIS A 82 -0.50 -1.58 -11.15
CA HIS A 82 -0.91 -2.09 -12.44
C HIS A 82 -0.66 -3.61 -12.49
N ASN A 83 -1.56 -4.34 -13.15
CA ASN A 83 -1.48 -5.79 -13.29
C ASN A 83 -1.37 -6.52 -11.94
N SER A 84 -2.20 -6.11 -10.97
CA SER A 84 -2.26 -6.77 -9.65
C SER A 84 -2.60 -8.25 -9.79
N ALA A 85 -1.67 -9.14 -9.43
CA ALA A 85 -1.90 -10.58 -9.48
C ALA A 85 -3.11 -11.01 -8.65
N VAL A 86 -3.29 -10.42 -7.47
CA VAL A 86 -4.42 -10.73 -6.57
C VAL A 86 -5.75 -10.31 -7.21
N ALA A 87 -5.84 -9.06 -7.68
CA ALA A 87 -7.10 -8.56 -8.21
C ALA A 87 -7.50 -9.24 -9.53
N GLN A 88 -6.52 -9.55 -10.39
CA GLN A 88 -6.77 -10.24 -11.65
C GLN A 88 -7.17 -11.70 -11.46
N SER A 89 -6.62 -12.39 -10.45
CA SER A 89 -6.96 -13.79 -10.16
C SER A 89 -8.36 -13.98 -9.59
N LEU A 90 -8.96 -12.93 -9.02
CA LEU A 90 -10.30 -12.97 -8.40
C LEU A 90 -11.41 -12.43 -9.31
N GLU A 91 -11.07 -12.00 -10.52
CA GLU A 91 -12.00 -11.43 -11.51
C GLU A 91 -12.74 -10.17 -10.98
N GLN A 92 -13.90 -9.85 -11.61
CA GLN A 92 -14.70 -8.67 -11.25
C GLN A 92 -15.77 -9.04 -10.23
N VAL A 93 -15.42 -9.03 -8.96
CA VAL A 93 -16.35 -9.35 -7.85
C VAL A 93 -17.08 -8.12 -7.30
N GLY A 94 -16.89 -6.94 -7.89
CA GLY A 94 -17.61 -5.70 -7.53
C GLY A 94 -17.19 -5.07 -6.20
N LYS A 95 -16.10 -5.51 -5.59
CA LYS A 95 -15.57 -4.97 -4.31
C LYS A 95 -14.05 -5.00 -4.28
N PRO A 96 -13.39 -4.19 -3.43
CA PRO A 96 -11.95 -4.25 -3.23
C PRO A 96 -11.53 -5.61 -2.68
N VAL A 97 -10.41 -6.15 -3.19
CA VAL A 97 -9.91 -7.49 -2.81
C VAL A 97 -8.44 -7.48 -2.37
N CYS A 98 -7.74 -6.37 -2.56
CA CYS A 98 -6.31 -6.29 -2.30
C CYS A 98 -5.98 -5.92 -0.84
N HIS A 99 -6.75 -6.46 0.12
CA HIS A 99 -6.58 -6.16 1.55
C HIS A 99 -5.19 -6.52 2.07
N MET A 100 -4.59 -7.61 1.57
CA MET A 100 -3.23 -7.99 1.92
C MET A 100 -2.21 -6.93 1.45
N TYR A 101 -2.36 -6.39 0.24
CA TYR A 101 -1.51 -5.29 -0.25
C TYR A 101 -1.68 -4.03 0.58
N ALA A 102 -2.92 -3.65 0.91
CA ALA A 102 -3.18 -2.51 1.78
C ALA A 102 -2.46 -2.66 3.13
N GLY A 103 -2.62 -3.82 3.78
CA GLY A 103 -1.90 -4.14 5.01
C GLY A 103 -0.39 -4.06 4.84
N MET A 104 0.16 -4.68 3.81
CA MET A 104 1.60 -4.68 3.53
C MET A 104 2.14 -3.26 3.37
N PHE A 105 1.46 -2.39 2.62
CA PHE A 105 1.87 -0.99 2.50
C PHE A 105 1.78 -0.26 3.84
N ALA A 106 0.73 -0.47 4.61
CA ALA A 106 0.62 0.11 5.95
C ALA A 106 1.81 -0.30 6.83
N GLY A 107 2.20 -1.58 6.82
CA GLY A 107 3.34 -2.09 7.57
C GLY A 107 4.68 -1.50 7.13
N VAL A 108 4.94 -1.51 5.82
CA VAL A 108 6.17 -0.97 5.22
C VAL A 108 6.35 0.52 5.54
N PHE A 109 5.29 1.32 5.31
CA PHE A 109 5.35 2.76 5.59
C PHE A 109 5.38 3.07 7.08
N SER A 110 4.79 2.22 7.94
CA SER A 110 4.93 2.36 9.39
C SER A 110 6.37 2.21 9.85
N VAL A 111 7.11 1.26 9.30
CA VAL A 111 8.54 1.07 9.60
C VAL A 111 9.35 2.24 9.05
N PHE A 112 9.12 2.63 7.79
CA PHE A 112 9.90 3.69 7.14
C PHE A 112 9.68 5.06 7.79
N ASP A 113 8.43 5.43 8.08
CA ASP A 113 8.08 6.70 8.71
C ASP A 113 8.31 6.72 10.23
N ARG A 114 8.63 5.55 10.83
CA ARG A 114 8.78 5.36 12.29
C ARG A 114 7.53 5.81 13.08
N GLN A 115 6.37 5.68 12.47
CA GLN A 115 5.07 5.97 13.08
C GLN A 115 4.01 5.07 12.45
N GLN A 116 2.95 4.80 13.19
CA GLN A 116 1.87 3.97 12.68
C GLN A 116 1.22 4.61 11.45
N ARG A 117 1.16 3.83 10.37
CA ARG A 117 0.44 4.15 9.14
C ARG A 117 -0.65 3.12 8.91
N ASN A 118 -1.71 3.56 8.30
CA ASN A 118 -2.78 2.72 7.80
C ASN A 118 -2.85 2.88 6.28
N ALA A 119 -3.47 1.92 5.62
CA ALA A 119 -3.71 2.01 4.19
C ALA A 119 -5.07 1.42 3.82
N ILE A 120 -5.64 1.92 2.74
CA ILE A 120 -6.90 1.41 2.20
C ILE A 120 -6.85 1.41 0.68
N GLU A 121 -7.43 0.37 0.07
CA GLU A 121 -7.67 0.33 -1.36
C GLU A 121 -8.88 1.20 -1.71
N ILE A 122 -8.66 2.27 -2.47
CA ILE A 122 -9.70 3.22 -2.89
C ILE A 122 -10.20 2.99 -4.31
N GLN A 123 -9.52 2.13 -5.08
CA GLN A 123 -9.88 1.69 -6.42
C GLN A 123 -9.31 0.29 -6.64
N CYS A 124 -10.06 -0.60 -7.29
CA CYS A 124 -9.61 -1.97 -7.54
C CYS A 124 -10.00 -2.46 -8.93
N TYR A 125 -9.14 -3.27 -9.55
CA TYR A 125 -9.44 -3.96 -10.79
C TYR A 125 -10.70 -4.84 -10.66
N SER A 126 -10.88 -5.51 -9.53
CA SER A 126 -12.07 -6.33 -9.24
C SER A 126 -13.39 -5.54 -9.15
N MET A 127 -13.33 -4.22 -9.14
CA MET A 127 -14.47 -3.30 -9.22
C MET A 127 -14.73 -2.79 -10.66
N GLY A 128 -14.02 -3.33 -11.66
CA GLY A 128 -14.12 -2.90 -13.06
C GLY A 128 -13.18 -1.76 -13.44
N ASN A 129 -12.22 -1.40 -12.59
CA ASN A 129 -11.23 -0.39 -12.90
C ASN A 129 -10.00 -1.00 -13.59
N ASP A 130 -9.16 -0.14 -14.18
CA ASP A 130 -7.95 -0.52 -14.92
C ASP A 130 -6.72 -0.79 -14.04
N CYS A 131 -6.77 -0.38 -12.78
CA CYS A 131 -5.69 -0.53 -11.82
C CYS A 131 -6.21 -0.53 -10.38
N CYS A 132 -5.34 -0.91 -9.44
CA CYS A 132 -5.63 -0.79 -8.00
C CYS A 132 -4.94 0.46 -7.45
N LYS A 133 -5.68 1.28 -6.67
CA LYS A 133 -5.13 2.47 -6.01
C LYS A 133 -5.31 2.37 -4.50
N PHE A 134 -4.27 2.80 -3.79
CA PHE A 134 -4.21 2.77 -2.34
C PHE A 134 -3.92 4.17 -1.81
N LEU A 135 -4.59 4.54 -0.72
CA LEU A 135 -4.23 5.64 0.14
C LEU A 135 -3.45 5.09 1.33
N ILE A 136 -2.30 5.69 1.63
CA ILE A 136 -1.53 5.45 2.85
C ILE A 136 -1.55 6.75 3.66
N GLY A 137 -1.89 6.66 4.95
CA GLY A 137 -1.99 7.83 5.82
C GLY A 137 -2.22 7.47 7.28
N ASP A 138 -2.64 8.46 8.05
CA ASP A 138 -3.11 8.23 9.41
C ASP A 138 -4.50 7.57 9.43
N GLU A 139 -4.90 7.08 10.60
CA GLU A 139 -6.16 6.38 10.79
C GLU A 139 -7.37 7.23 10.41
N LYS A 140 -7.36 8.51 10.75
CA LYS A 140 -8.47 9.42 10.47
C LYS A 140 -8.72 9.56 8.97
N ARG A 141 -7.65 9.74 8.17
CA ARG A 141 -7.73 9.87 6.71
C ARG A 141 -8.19 8.58 6.05
N VAL A 142 -7.66 7.47 6.51
CA VAL A 142 -8.03 6.15 5.99
C VAL A 142 -9.49 5.85 6.29
N ASN A 143 -9.98 6.11 7.50
CA ASN A 143 -11.39 5.94 7.87
C ASN A 143 -12.31 6.86 7.06
N SER A 144 -11.90 8.12 6.83
CA SER A 144 -12.66 9.03 5.98
C SER A 144 -12.74 8.55 4.53
N ALA A 145 -11.64 8.05 3.99
CA ALA A 145 -11.60 7.50 2.63
C ALA A 145 -12.46 6.23 2.51
N GLU A 146 -12.46 5.38 3.53
CA GLU A 146 -13.31 4.20 3.59
C GLU A 146 -14.79 4.57 3.59
N PHE A 147 -15.17 5.54 4.40
CA PHE A 147 -16.54 6.06 4.43
C PHE A 147 -16.98 6.56 3.05
N TRP A 148 -16.20 7.44 2.42
CA TRP A 148 -16.57 7.98 1.10
C TRP A 148 -16.60 6.92 0.01
N ARG A 149 -15.70 5.94 0.04
CA ARG A 149 -15.74 4.81 -0.89
C ARG A 149 -17.02 3.99 -0.73
N ARG A 150 -17.46 3.72 0.51
CA ARG A 150 -18.73 3.01 0.79
C ARG A 150 -19.94 3.80 0.31
N GLU A 151 -19.86 5.13 0.34
CA GLU A 151 -20.87 6.04 -0.23
C GLU A 151 -20.81 6.16 -1.76
N GLY A 152 -19.91 5.43 -2.42
CA GLY A 152 -19.81 5.37 -3.88
C GLY A 152 -18.86 6.39 -4.50
N ALA A 153 -18.09 7.16 -3.72
CA ALA A 153 -17.11 8.08 -4.26
C ALA A 153 -15.97 7.33 -4.96
N ASN A 154 -15.56 7.80 -6.13
CA ASN A 154 -14.41 7.28 -6.85
C ASN A 154 -13.08 7.78 -6.25
N ALA A 155 -11.95 7.19 -6.70
CA ALA A 155 -10.63 7.52 -6.16
C ALA A 155 -10.22 8.99 -6.33
N GLY A 156 -10.66 9.66 -7.42
CA GLY A 156 -10.43 11.09 -7.65
C GLY A 156 -11.17 11.93 -6.64
N GLU A 157 -12.47 11.68 -6.47
CA GLU A 157 -13.33 12.39 -5.51
C GLU A 157 -12.85 12.20 -4.06
N ILE A 158 -12.37 10.99 -3.70
CA ILE A 158 -11.78 10.72 -2.39
C ILE A 158 -10.53 11.56 -2.20
N LYS A 159 -9.65 11.59 -3.21
CA LYS A 159 -8.43 12.40 -3.17
C LYS A 159 -8.76 13.89 -2.99
N ASP A 160 -9.70 14.44 -3.74
CA ASP A 160 -10.10 15.83 -3.66
C ASP A 160 -10.66 16.19 -2.27
N LYS A 161 -11.51 15.33 -1.69
CA LYS A 161 -12.06 15.47 -0.33
C LYS A 161 -11.01 15.43 0.78
N LEU A 162 -9.90 14.69 0.57
CA LEU A 162 -8.79 14.63 1.53
C LEU A 162 -7.90 15.86 1.50
N LEU A 163 -7.96 16.64 0.42
CA LEU A 163 -7.15 17.85 0.21
C LEU A 163 -7.87 19.15 0.60
N THR A 164 -9.17 19.09 0.84
CA THR A 164 -9.97 20.21 1.36
C THR A 164 -9.98 20.23 2.88
#